data_7474a93e7dd36b1f2bfcc987ab72f38c
#
_entry.id   7474a93e7dd36b1f2bfcc987ab72f38c
#
_cell.length_a   1.000
_cell.length_b   1.000
_cell.length_c   1.000
_cell.angle_alpha   90.00
_cell.angle_beta   90.00
_cell.angle_gamma   90.00
#
_symmetry.space_group_name_H-M   'P 1'
#
loop_
_entity.id
_entity.type
_entity.pdbx_description
1 polymer ?
#
loop_
_entity_poly.entity_id
_entity_poly.type
_entity_poly.pdbx_seq_one_letter_code
_entity_poly.pdbx_strand_id
1 'polypeptide(L)'
;MTFQTGSHGVESGYLDEHGDSGTVLSKDPNSVIGDVKRVRQQIAESAMPKLELHFTEWSSSYTPSDPVHDSYHSAAYILEKLKKCGDAAQSMSYWTFTDIFEEAGPRWEAFHGGFGLINYEDINKSSFYAYQFLNRLGPTELKDSDPSSWICTDKSGAVQALVWDFTNTHPGKQVHNQEFYKRDLPAQPRNSVTLDLSNLVKGTYTVKTYKVGYRANDAYATYRDLGAPAQLTKAQVAEIKSKNGGAPMGIRTIKIGRDGKFEQKFDLRENDLVLVTLTPQK
;
A
#
# COMPACT_ATOMS: atom_id res chain seq x y z
N MET A 1 -3.61 21.59 -12.99
CA MET A 1 -4.72 21.63 -12.03
C MET A 1 -4.40 20.67 -10.91
N THR A 2 -4.51 21.10 -9.67
CA THR A 2 -4.18 20.31 -8.48
C THR A 2 -5.44 20.00 -7.70
N PHE A 3 -5.54 18.81 -7.15
CA PHE A 3 -6.69 18.35 -6.37
C PHE A 3 -6.22 17.53 -5.17
N GLN A 4 -7.09 17.48 -4.17
CA GLN A 4 -6.99 16.61 -3.02
C GLN A 4 -8.09 15.57 -3.09
N THR A 5 -7.82 14.33 -2.76
CA THR A 5 -8.82 13.26 -2.66
C THR A 5 -8.41 12.21 -1.64
N GLY A 6 -9.40 11.60 -1.02
CA GLY A 6 -9.23 10.51 -0.05
C GLY A 6 -10.49 9.66 0.03
N SER A 7 -10.38 8.48 0.62
CA SER A 7 -11.54 7.65 0.89
C SER A 7 -12.30 8.18 2.10
N HIS A 8 -13.32 8.99 1.81
CA HIS A 8 -14.25 9.46 2.84
C HIS A 8 -15.64 8.87 2.61
N GLY A 9 -16.30 8.52 3.67
CA GLY A 9 -17.68 8.05 3.63
C GLY A 9 -18.67 9.19 3.55
N VAL A 10 -19.85 8.89 3.05
CA VAL A 10 -20.99 9.84 2.99
C VAL A 10 -21.43 10.30 4.39
N GLU A 11 -21.13 9.49 5.40
CA GLU A 11 -21.42 9.79 6.82
C GLU A 11 -20.11 10.15 7.55
N SER A 12 -19.20 10.84 6.88
CA SER A 12 -18.02 11.36 7.56
C SER A 12 -18.49 12.24 8.70
N GLY A 13 -18.23 11.80 9.91
CA GLY A 13 -18.46 12.63 11.08
C GLY A 13 -17.68 13.91 10.90
N TYR A 14 -18.22 14.96 11.46
CA TYR A 14 -17.54 16.22 11.58
C TYR A 14 -16.22 16.00 12.34
N LEU A 15 -15.14 16.54 11.84
CA LEU A 15 -13.89 16.61 12.61
C LEU A 15 -14.21 17.41 13.88
N ASP A 16 -13.98 16.85 15.06
CA ASP A 16 -13.98 17.65 16.27
C ASP A 16 -12.76 18.61 16.26
N GLU A 17 -12.68 19.48 17.25
CA GLU A 17 -11.58 20.45 17.38
C GLU A 17 -10.19 19.81 17.49
N HIS A 18 -10.12 18.49 17.75
CA HIS A 18 -8.91 17.69 17.82
C HIS A 18 -8.69 16.85 16.56
N GLY A 19 -9.62 16.85 15.61
CA GLY A 19 -9.55 16.07 14.38
C GLY A 19 -9.73 14.56 14.57
N ASP A 20 -10.22 14.11 15.72
CA ASP A 20 -10.18 12.70 16.14
C ASP A 20 -11.49 11.96 15.99
N SER A 21 -12.62 12.64 15.74
CA SER A 21 -13.91 11.98 15.77
C SER A 21 -14.55 11.76 14.41
N GLY A 22 -15.16 10.62 14.27
CA GLY A 22 -16.28 10.41 13.42
C GLY A 22 -16.03 10.02 11.98
N THR A 23 -14.79 9.75 11.54
CA THR A 23 -14.56 9.30 10.17
C THR A 23 -14.96 7.85 9.99
N VAL A 24 -15.68 7.58 8.90
CA VAL A 24 -15.98 6.23 8.42
C VAL A 24 -15.50 6.13 6.99
N LEU A 25 -14.70 5.11 6.67
CA LEU A 25 -14.27 4.88 5.30
C LEU A 25 -15.47 4.64 4.39
N SER A 26 -15.36 5.09 3.14
CA SER A 26 -16.36 4.82 2.12
C SER A 26 -16.56 3.32 1.92
N LYS A 27 -17.84 2.92 1.83
CA LYS A 27 -18.20 1.56 1.38
C LYS A 27 -17.93 1.34 -0.10
N ASP A 28 -17.86 2.43 -0.88
CA ASP A 28 -17.48 2.37 -2.28
C ASP A 28 -15.97 2.24 -2.42
N PRO A 29 -15.47 1.07 -2.85
CA PRO A 29 -14.05 0.85 -3.07
C PRO A 29 -13.48 1.73 -4.20
N ASN A 30 -14.33 2.36 -4.99
CA ASN A 30 -13.93 3.16 -6.15
C ASN A 30 -14.05 4.67 -5.92
N SER A 31 -14.32 5.16 -4.72
CA SER A 31 -14.54 6.58 -4.46
C SER A 31 -13.42 7.48 -5.01
N VAL A 32 -12.16 7.21 -4.63
CA VAL A 32 -11.00 7.97 -5.12
C VAL A 32 -10.82 7.82 -6.64
N ILE A 33 -11.01 6.60 -7.16
CA ILE A 33 -10.89 6.32 -8.59
C ILE A 33 -11.95 7.10 -9.38
N GLY A 34 -13.17 7.14 -8.86
CA GLY A 34 -14.29 7.92 -9.42
C GLY A 34 -13.98 9.41 -9.46
N ASP A 35 -13.41 9.95 -8.38
CA ASP A 35 -13.01 11.37 -8.31
C ASP A 35 -11.95 11.71 -9.36
N VAL A 36 -10.89 10.90 -9.44
CA VAL A 36 -9.80 11.11 -10.41
C VAL A 36 -10.34 11.06 -11.85
N LYS A 37 -11.14 10.05 -12.18
CA LYS A 37 -11.71 9.89 -13.51
C LYS A 37 -12.71 10.99 -13.86
N ARG A 38 -13.53 11.43 -12.90
CA ARG A 38 -14.46 12.54 -13.09
C ARG A 38 -13.73 13.83 -13.42
N VAL A 39 -12.67 14.18 -12.69
CA VAL A 39 -11.90 15.39 -12.98
C VAL A 39 -11.18 15.28 -14.32
N ARG A 40 -10.64 14.14 -14.68
CA ARG A 40 -10.04 13.90 -16.01
C ARG A 40 -11.07 14.11 -17.12
N GLN A 41 -12.29 13.62 -16.95
CA GLN A 41 -13.37 13.83 -17.92
C GLN A 41 -13.73 15.32 -18.06
N GLN A 42 -13.88 16.04 -16.95
CA GLN A 42 -14.11 17.49 -16.96
C GLN A 42 -13.04 18.25 -17.74
N ILE A 43 -11.76 17.87 -17.56
CA ILE A 43 -10.65 18.44 -18.32
C ILE A 43 -10.79 18.11 -19.80
N ALA A 44 -11.11 16.86 -20.16
CA ALA A 44 -11.26 16.44 -21.55
C ALA A 44 -12.40 17.16 -22.28
N GLU A 45 -13.45 17.54 -21.56
CA GLU A 45 -14.63 18.28 -22.05
C GLU A 45 -14.45 19.81 -22.02
N SER A 46 -13.35 20.31 -21.45
CA SER A 46 -13.05 21.74 -21.33
C SER A 46 -12.41 22.34 -22.57
N ALA A 47 -12.24 23.66 -22.58
CA ALA A 47 -11.46 24.37 -23.61
C ALA A 47 -9.96 23.97 -23.62
N MET A 48 -9.48 23.25 -22.60
CA MET A 48 -8.08 22.82 -22.44
C MET A 48 -7.98 21.29 -22.22
N PRO A 49 -8.40 20.43 -23.17
CA PRO A 49 -8.57 18.99 -22.96
C PRO A 49 -7.25 18.24 -22.68
N LYS A 50 -6.11 18.85 -22.98
CA LYS A 50 -4.77 18.27 -22.74
C LYS A 50 -4.10 18.76 -21.45
N LEU A 51 -4.83 19.48 -20.60
CA LEU A 51 -4.27 19.95 -19.34
C LEU A 51 -3.87 18.78 -18.46
N GLU A 52 -2.65 18.84 -17.91
CA GLU A 52 -2.17 17.84 -16.96
C GLU A 52 -2.98 17.89 -15.66
N LEU A 53 -3.20 16.71 -15.06
CA LEU A 53 -3.92 16.54 -13.81
C LEU A 53 -2.98 15.96 -12.76
N HIS A 54 -2.78 16.70 -11.68
CA HIS A 54 -1.95 16.33 -10.55
C HIS A 54 -2.78 16.35 -9.28
N PHE A 55 -2.83 15.23 -8.57
CA PHE A 55 -3.33 15.18 -7.20
C PHE A 55 -2.15 15.40 -6.26
N THR A 56 -2.13 16.54 -5.60
CA THR A 56 -1.03 16.94 -4.71
C THR A 56 -1.15 16.33 -3.32
N GLU A 57 -2.34 15.87 -2.97
CA GLU A 57 -2.62 15.21 -1.70
C GLU A 57 -3.67 14.13 -1.90
N TRP A 58 -3.37 12.93 -1.42
CA TRP A 58 -4.33 11.83 -1.30
C TRP A 58 -3.84 10.83 -0.26
N SER A 59 -4.76 10.10 0.37
CA SER A 59 -4.44 9.05 1.34
C SER A 59 -5.59 8.07 1.50
N SER A 60 -5.47 7.10 2.40
CA SER A 60 -6.54 6.15 2.73
C SER A 60 -7.69 6.81 3.53
N SER A 61 -7.41 7.89 4.25
CA SER A 61 -8.38 8.74 4.93
C SER A 61 -7.91 10.18 4.91
N TYR A 62 -8.83 11.14 4.89
CA TYR A 62 -8.49 12.57 4.98
C TYR A 62 -8.44 13.08 6.42
N THR A 63 -8.81 12.23 7.38
CA THR A 63 -8.88 12.60 8.79
C THR A 63 -7.52 12.46 9.45
N PRO A 64 -6.99 13.49 10.10
CA PRO A 64 -5.84 13.35 10.99
C PRO A 64 -6.11 12.31 12.08
N SER A 65 -5.08 11.63 12.53
CA SER A 65 -5.18 10.62 13.60
C SER A 65 -6.17 9.48 13.32
N ASP A 66 -6.28 9.09 12.03
CA ASP A 66 -7.08 7.93 11.64
C ASP A 66 -6.22 6.67 11.65
N PRO A 67 -6.50 5.67 12.53
CA PRO A 67 -5.69 4.47 12.65
C PRO A 67 -5.60 3.61 11.39
N VAL A 68 -6.42 3.86 10.38
CA VAL A 68 -6.28 3.20 9.08
C VAL A 68 -4.93 3.50 8.44
N HIS A 69 -4.34 4.69 8.69
CA HIS A 69 -3.02 5.05 8.17
C HIS A 69 -1.91 4.15 8.74
N ASP A 70 -2.05 3.68 9.97
CA ASP A 70 -1.08 2.77 10.60
C ASP A 70 -1.31 1.31 10.21
N SER A 71 -2.53 0.99 9.75
CA SER A 71 -2.97 -0.37 9.46
C SER A 71 -2.34 -0.91 8.16
N TYR A 72 -2.12 -2.24 8.12
CA TYR A 72 -1.67 -2.94 6.91
C TYR A 72 -2.62 -2.80 5.71
N HIS A 73 -3.90 -2.47 5.93
CA HIS A 73 -4.88 -2.22 4.88
C HIS A 73 -4.47 -1.09 3.93
N SER A 74 -3.79 -0.06 4.44
CA SER A 74 -3.35 1.08 3.63
C SER A 74 -2.37 0.70 2.54
N ALA A 75 -1.61 -0.38 2.69
CA ALA A 75 -0.65 -0.82 1.67
C ALA A 75 -1.36 -1.32 0.39
N ALA A 76 -2.33 -2.23 0.54
CA ALA A 76 -3.12 -2.73 -0.59
C ALA A 76 -3.99 -1.63 -1.20
N TYR A 77 -4.55 -0.76 -0.37
CA TYR A 77 -5.31 0.40 -0.81
C TYR A 77 -4.50 1.27 -1.79
N ILE A 78 -3.25 1.59 -1.46
CA ILE A 78 -2.39 2.41 -2.32
C ILE A 78 -2.22 1.77 -3.70
N LEU A 79 -1.83 0.49 -3.77
CA LEU A 79 -1.61 -0.19 -5.04
C LEU A 79 -2.89 -0.26 -5.88
N GLU A 80 -4.01 -0.60 -5.27
CA GLU A 80 -5.31 -0.69 -5.93
C GLU A 80 -5.74 0.65 -6.55
N LYS A 81 -5.59 1.76 -5.81
CA LYS A 81 -5.98 3.08 -6.33
C LYS A 81 -5.05 3.54 -7.43
N LEU A 82 -3.74 3.39 -7.27
CA LEU A 82 -2.77 3.77 -8.30
C LEU A 82 -2.99 2.96 -9.59
N LYS A 83 -3.17 1.63 -9.51
CA LYS A 83 -3.42 0.79 -10.70
C LYS A 83 -4.69 1.20 -11.42
N LYS A 84 -5.79 1.40 -10.70
CA LYS A 84 -7.10 1.71 -11.31
C LYS A 84 -7.25 3.16 -11.76
N CYS A 85 -6.52 4.09 -11.17
CA CYS A 85 -6.44 5.45 -11.70
C CYS A 85 -5.65 5.49 -13.01
N GLY A 86 -4.62 4.66 -13.16
CA GLY A 86 -3.82 4.55 -14.38
C GLY A 86 -3.40 5.93 -14.90
N ASP A 87 -3.52 6.13 -16.21
CA ASP A 87 -3.12 7.37 -16.89
C ASP A 87 -4.14 8.52 -16.74
N ALA A 88 -5.17 8.37 -15.89
CA ALA A 88 -6.14 9.43 -15.67
C ALA A 88 -5.53 10.66 -14.96
N ALA A 89 -4.47 10.47 -14.20
CA ALA A 89 -3.67 11.54 -13.59
C ALA A 89 -2.19 11.37 -13.94
N GLN A 90 -1.47 12.48 -14.13
CA GLN A 90 -0.03 12.50 -14.35
C GLN A 90 0.76 12.25 -13.08
N SER A 91 0.23 12.65 -11.93
CA SER A 91 0.82 12.30 -10.64
C SER A 91 -0.23 12.28 -9.52
N MET A 92 0.06 11.48 -8.50
CA MET A 92 -0.71 11.39 -7.26
C MET A 92 0.27 11.35 -6.09
N SER A 93 0.42 12.48 -5.38
CA SER A 93 1.31 12.60 -4.23
C SER A 93 0.60 12.16 -2.96
N TYR A 94 1.10 11.11 -2.32
CA TYR A 94 0.52 10.62 -1.07
C TYR A 94 0.79 11.60 0.08
N TRP A 95 -0.22 11.89 0.85
CA TRP A 95 -0.11 12.70 2.05
C TRP A 95 -0.05 11.79 3.28
N THR A 96 1.13 11.64 3.93
CA THR A 96 2.39 12.35 3.64
C THR A 96 3.59 11.44 3.87
N PHE A 97 4.82 11.95 3.77
CA PHE A 97 6.02 11.11 3.91
C PHE A 97 6.27 10.68 5.36
N THR A 98 6.10 11.56 6.33
CA THR A 98 6.40 11.28 7.75
C THR A 98 5.39 11.92 8.68
N ASP A 99 5.14 11.28 9.83
CA ASP A 99 4.31 11.79 10.93
C ASP A 99 4.92 12.99 11.67
N ILE A 100 6.11 13.45 11.29
CA ILE A 100 6.69 14.69 11.85
C ILE A 100 5.85 15.90 11.45
N PHE A 101 5.20 15.86 10.26
CA PHE A 101 4.29 16.89 9.82
C PHE A 101 2.85 16.53 10.22
N GLU A 102 2.34 17.19 11.25
CA GLU A 102 1.00 17.00 11.78
C GLU A 102 0.27 18.34 11.91
N GLU A 103 -0.86 18.48 11.23
CA GLU A 103 -1.66 19.71 11.25
C GLU A 103 -2.24 20.00 12.64
N ALA A 104 -2.61 18.96 13.39
CA ALA A 104 -3.15 19.07 14.75
C ALA A 104 -2.05 19.17 15.83
N GLY A 105 -0.78 19.34 15.43
CA GLY A 105 0.39 19.35 16.33
C GLY A 105 0.88 17.94 16.67
N PRO A 106 2.07 17.86 17.32
CA PRO A 106 2.71 16.57 17.58
C PRO A 106 1.90 15.72 18.55
N ARG A 107 1.81 14.43 18.26
CA ARG A 107 1.21 13.41 19.11
C ARG A 107 2.30 12.67 19.87
N TRP A 108 1.91 12.04 20.98
CA TRP A 108 2.85 11.33 21.85
C TRP A 108 2.97 9.84 21.53
N GLU A 109 1.92 9.25 20.94
CA GLU A 109 1.93 7.84 20.58
C GLU A 109 2.61 7.64 19.21
N ALA A 110 3.48 6.64 19.14
CA ALA A 110 4.21 6.30 17.92
C ALA A 110 3.29 5.89 16.75
N PHE A 111 2.12 5.33 17.08
CA PHE A 111 1.09 4.94 16.13
C PHE A 111 -0.24 5.57 16.54
N HIS A 112 -0.42 6.83 16.17
CA HIS A 112 -1.61 7.63 16.48
C HIS A 112 -2.51 7.84 15.26
N GLY A 113 -2.25 7.11 14.16
CA GLY A 113 -2.98 7.28 12.91
C GLY A 113 -2.51 8.45 12.06
N GLY A 114 -1.29 8.93 12.26
CA GLY A 114 -0.71 10.00 11.47
C GLY A 114 -0.61 9.65 9.98
N PHE A 115 -0.61 10.66 9.12
CA PHE A 115 -0.63 10.49 7.66
C PHE A 115 0.66 9.91 7.07
N GLY A 116 1.77 9.94 7.81
CA GLY A 116 3.08 9.55 7.32
C GLY A 116 3.19 8.09 6.89
N LEU A 117 4.00 7.84 5.88
CA LEU A 117 4.48 6.50 5.55
C LEU A 117 5.46 5.98 6.60
N ILE A 118 6.13 6.89 7.29
CA ILE A 118 7.10 6.64 8.37
C ILE A 118 6.64 7.42 9.60
N ASN A 119 6.61 6.79 10.76
CA ASN A 119 6.27 7.50 11.98
C ASN A 119 7.45 8.30 12.53
N TYR A 120 7.23 9.10 13.58
CA TYR A 120 8.27 9.98 14.14
C TYR A 120 9.41 9.21 14.87
N GLU A 121 9.24 7.91 15.14
CA GLU A 121 10.30 7.02 15.64
C GLU A 121 11.11 6.38 14.51
N ASP A 122 10.95 6.88 13.27
CA ASP A 122 11.58 6.32 12.07
C ASP A 122 11.23 4.83 11.88
N ILE A 123 9.98 4.47 12.14
CA ILE A 123 9.42 3.14 11.88
C ILE A 123 8.60 3.18 10.61
N ASN A 124 8.95 2.34 9.64
CA ASN A 124 8.18 2.20 8.40
C ASN A 124 6.82 1.56 8.70
N LYS A 125 5.75 2.21 8.27
CA LYS A 125 4.40 1.65 8.27
C LYS A 125 4.21 0.71 7.08
N SER A 126 3.15 -0.09 7.08
CA SER A 126 2.87 -0.99 5.95
C SER A 126 2.72 -0.25 4.61
N SER A 127 2.15 0.95 4.62
CA SER A 127 2.02 1.85 3.47
C SER A 127 3.35 2.25 2.83
N PHE A 128 4.43 2.37 3.62
CA PHE A 128 5.79 2.62 3.10
C PHE A 128 6.24 1.52 2.13
N TYR A 129 5.94 0.28 2.45
CA TYR A 129 6.36 -0.86 1.63
C TYR A 129 5.61 -0.95 0.30
N ALA A 130 4.39 -0.43 0.20
CA ALA A 130 3.71 -0.31 -1.10
C ALA A 130 4.54 0.53 -2.07
N TYR A 131 4.99 1.70 -1.64
CA TYR A 131 5.88 2.56 -2.45
C TYR A 131 7.27 1.96 -2.66
N GLN A 132 7.83 1.31 -1.65
CA GLN A 132 9.10 0.62 -1.79
C GLN A 132 9.04 -0.50 -2.84
N PHE A 133 7.91 -1.23 -2.90
CA PHE A 133 7.74 -2.29 -3.90
C PHE A 133 7.53 -1.71 -5.29
N LEU A 134 6.75 -0.63 -5.43
CA LEU A 134 6.63 0.09 -6.70
C LEU A 134 8.01 0.59 -7.20
N ASN A 135 8.83 1.14 -6.32
CA ASN A 135 10.17 1.61 -6.67
C ASN A 135 11.14 0.49 -7.09
N ARG A 136 10.82 -0.77 -6.81
CA ARG A 136 11.61 -1.93 -7.24
C ARG A 136 11.21 -2.47 -8.59
N LEU A 137 10.11 -2.00 -9.17
CA LEU A 137 9.65 -2.41 -10.49
C LEU A 137 10.57 -1.87 -11.58
N GLY A 138 10.82 -2.67 -12.59
CA GLY A 138 11.56 -2.24 -13.78
C GLY A 138 10.75 -1.25 -14.63
N PRO A 139 11.41 -0.54 -15.55
CA PRO A 139 10.80 0.52 -16.33
C PRO A 139 9.86 0.04 -17.45
N THR A 140 9.79 -1.26 -17.72
CA THR A 140 8.97 -1.82 -18.79
C THR A 140 7.91 -2.74 -18.19
N GLU A 141 6.66 -2.31 -18.23
CA GLU A 141 5.52 -3.14 -17.83
C GLU A 141 5.27 -4.21 -18.89
N LEU A 142 5.11 -5.45 -18.46
CA LEU A 142 4.73 -6.57 -19.32
C LEU A 142 3.21 -6.67 -19.35
N LYS A 143 2.67 -7.14 -20.49
CA LYS A 143 1.23 -7.33 -20.62
C LYS A 143 0.75 -8.42 -19.67
N ASP A 144 -0.18 -8.06 -18.83
CA ASP A 144 -0.86 -8.94 -17.89
C ASP A 144 -2.37 -8.73 -17.97
N SER A 145 -3.14 -9.75 -17.61
CA SER A 145 -4.61 -9.70 -17.57
C SER A 145 -5.17 -9.51 -16.15
N ASP A 146 -4.33 -9.67 -15.13
CA ASP A 146 -4.75 -9.52 -13.73
C ASP A 146 -4.80 -8.03 -13.35
N PRO A 147 -5.97 -7.49 -12.95
CA PRO A 147 -6.09 -6.09 -12.54
C PRO A 147 -5.40 -5.76 -11.22
N SER A 148 -4.96 -6.76 -10.46
CA SER A 148 -4.32 -6.62 -9.14
C SER A 148 -2.85 -7.05 -9.19
N SER A 149 -2.18 -6.73 -10.30
CA SER A 149 -0.76 -7.02 -10.49
C SER A 149 -0.05 -5.95 -11.29
N TRP A 150 1.29 -5.88 -11.12
CA TRP A 150 2.24 -5.28 -12.03
C TRP A 150 3.39 -6.24 -12.26
N ILE A 151 3.61 -6.60 -13.51
CA ILE A 151 4.75 -7.41 -13.91
C ILE A 151 5.65 -6.55 -14.78
N CYS A 152 6.88 -6.34 -14.34
CA CYS A 152 7.84 -5.44 -14.99
C CYS A 152 9.16 -6.14 -15.26
N THR A 153 9.94 -5.58 -16.18
CA THR A 153 11.28 -6.02 -16.49
C THR A 153 12.23 -4.85 -16.71
N ASP A 154 13.51 -5.11 -16.59
CA ASP A 154 14.57 -4.17 -16.86
C ASP A 154 15.54 -4.66 -17.95
N LYS A 155 16.51 -3.81 -18.32
CA LYS A 155 17.52 -4.11 -19.35
C LYS A 155 18.47 -5.26 -18.97
N SER A 156 18.53 -5.66 -17.71
CA SER A 156 19.34 -6.81 -17.26
C SER A 156 18.64 -8.15 -17.48
N GLY A 157 17.36 -8.14 -17.86
CA GLY A 157 16.50 -9.30 -17.93
C GLY A 157 15.95 -9.74 -16.57
N ALA A 158 16.09 -8.90 -15.55
CA ALA A 158 15.41 -9.14 -14.29
C ALA A 158 13.91 -8.89 -14.44
N VAL A 159 13.10 -9.70 -13.75
CA VAL A 159 11.64 -9.57 -13.72
C VAL A 159 11.19 -9.29 -12.30
N GLN A 160 10.24 -8.38 -12.17
CA GLN A 160 9.58 -8.03 -10.91
C GLN A 160 8.08 -8.22 -11.07
N ALA A 161 7.48 -9.04 -10.22
CA ALA A 161 6.04 -9.26 -10.19
C ALA A 161 5.49 -8.82 -8.83
N LEU A 162 4.72 -7.76 -8.83
CA LEU A 162 3.99 -7.26 -7.66
C LEU A 162 2.53 -7.65 -7.82
N VAL A 163 2.02 -8.41 -6.85
CA VAL A 163 0.66 -8.95 -6.83
C VAL A 163 0.02 -8.58 -5.49
N TRP A 164 -1.27 -8.24 -5.48
CA TRP A 164 -1.97 -7.93 -4.24
C TRP A 164 -3.42 -8.41 -4.25
N ASP A 165 -3.97 -8.60 -3.07
CA ASP A 165 -5.40 -8.61 -2.82
C ASP A 165 -5.80 -7.22 -2.29
N PHE A 166 -6.91 -6.69 -2.75
CA PHE A 166 -7.54 -5.54 -2.13
C PHE A 166 -8.96 -5.91 -1.69
N THR A 167 -9.14 -5.95 -0.38
CA THR A 167 -10.45 -6.10 0.25
C THR A 167 -10.81 -4.79 0.94
N ASN A 168 -11.93 -4.19 0.51
CA ASN A 168 -12.44 -2.97 1.15
C ASN A 168 -12.99 -3.30 2.54
N THR A 169 -12.10 -3.35 3.52
CA THR A 169 -12.47 -3.53 4.92
C THR A 169 -12.88 -2.18 5.49
N HIS A 170 -14.08 -2.08 5.99
CA HIS A 170 -14.61 -0.84 6.58
C HIS A 170 -15.46 -1.16 7.82
N PRO A 171 -15.54 -0.23 8.78
CA PRO A 171 -16.40 -0.39 9.94
C PRO A 171 -17.87 -0.49 9.55
N GLY A 172 -18.64 -1.19 10.39
CA GLY A 172 -20.10 -1.21 10.31
C GLY A 172 -20.71 0.17 10.61
N LYS A 173 -22.03 0.28 10.44
CA LYS A 173 -22.75 1.48 10.85
C LYS A 173 -22.47 1.80 12.32
N GLN A 174 -22.27 3.05 12.65
CA GLN A 174 -22.03 3.57 14.00
C GLN A 174 -20.70 3.17 14.65
N VAL A 175 -19.76 2.60 13.91
CA VAL A 175 -18.39 2.35 14.38
C VAL A 175 -17.45 3.21 13.57
N HIS A 176 -16.68 4.06 14.22
CA HIS A 176 -15.74 4.95 13.56
C HIS A 176 -14.38 4.26 13.34
N ASN A 177 -13.60 4.76 12.41
CA ASN A 177 -12.26 4.26 12.12
C ASN A 177 -11.36 4.25 13.36
N GLN A 178 -11.46 5.28 14.20
CA GLN A 178 -10.71 5.45 15.45
C GLN A 178 -10.93 4.29 16.44
N GLU A 179 -12.06 3.62 16.36
CA GLU A 179 -12.32 2.41 17.15
C GLU A 179 -12.00 1.14 16.35
N PHE A 180 -12.45 1.08 15.10
CA PHE A 180 -12.39 -0.13 14.28
C PHE A 180 -10.95 -0.57 14.01
N TYR A 181 -10.09 0.33 13.49
CA TYR A 181 -8.73 -0.02 13.10
C TYR A 181 -7.74 -0.12 14.29
N LYS A 182 -8.16 0.24 15.49
CA LYS A 182 -7.40 -0.07 16.72
C LYS A 182 -7.54 -1.54 17.15
N ARG A 183 -8.52 -2.25 16.61
CA ARG A 183 -8.74 -3.67 16.90
C ARG A 183 -7.71 -4.55 16.17
N ASP A 184 -7.54 -5.77 16.65
CA ASP A 184 -6.91 -6.80 15.82
C ASP A 184 -7.88 -7.22 14.72
N LEU A 185 -7.47 -7.11 13.47
CA LEU A 185 -8.28 -7.38 12.29
C LEU A 185 -7.60 -8.47 11.45
N PRO A 186 -7.74 -9.75 11.81
CA PRO A 186 -7.10 -10.85 11.09
C PRO A 186 -7.59 -10.95 9.65
N ALA A 187 -6.65 -10.98 8.71
CA ALA A 187 -6.92 -11.17 7.31
C ALA A 187 -7.46 -12.59 7.02
N GLN A 188 -8.58 -12.68 6.31
CA GLN A 188 -9.14 -13.95 5.89
C GLN A 188 -8.41 -14.51 4.67
N PRO A 189 -8.30 -15.84 4.53
CA PRO A 189 -7.74 -16.46 3.34
C PRO A 189 -8.48 -16.05 2.07
N ARG A 190 -7.72 -15.86 0.99
CA ARG A 190 -8.21 -15.64 -0.37
C ARG A 190 -7.81 -16.80 -1.28
N ASN A 191 -8.24 -16.74 -2.53
CA ASN A 191 -7.83 -17.72 -3.52
C ASN A 191 -6.33 -17.66 -3.76
N SER A 192 -5.74 -18.81 -4.05
CA SER A 192 -4.33 -18.85 -4.47
C SER A 192 -4.18 -18.16 -5.82
N VAL A 193 -3.08 -17.44 -5.97
CA VAL A 193 -2.65 -16.81 -7.22
C VAL A 193 -1.42 -17.53 -7.75
N THR A 194 -1.38 -17.79 -9.05
CA THR A 194 -0.23 -18.39 -9.73
C THR A 194 0.45 -17.33 -10.60
N LEU A 195 1.71 -17.03 -10.32
CA LEU A 195 2.59 -16.28 -11.21
C LEU A 195 3.16 -17.25 -12.23
N ASP A 196 2.75 -17.13 -13.49
CA ASP A 196 3.24 -17.90 -14.62
C ASP A 196 3.98 -16.97 -15.58
N LEU A 197 5.28 -17.10 -15.66
CA LEU A 197 6.14 -16.33 -16.56
C LEU A 197 6.68 -17.24 -17.66
N SER A 198 6.65 -16.75 -18.88
CA SER A 198 7.20 -17.44 -20.06
C SER A 198 8.22 -16.56 -20.79
N ASN A 199 8.99 -17.17 -21.68
CA ASN A 199 10.02 -16.49 -22.48
C ASN A 199 11.18 -15.89 -21.65
N LEU A 200 11.42 -16.41 -20.45
CA LEU A 200 12.60 -16.04 -19.68
C LEU A 200 13.86 -16.58 -20.36
N VAL A 201 14.94 -15.82 -20.32
CA VAL A 201 16.22 -16.25 -20.85
C VAL A 201 16.73 -17.44 -20.03
N LYS A 202 17.18 -18.52 -20.70
CA LYS A 202 17.81 -19.67 -20.04
C LYS A 202 18.97 -19.20 -19.18
N GLY A 203 19.01 -19.63 -17.91
CA GLY A 203 20.09 -19.25 -16.99
C GLY A 203 19.78 -19.57 -15.54
N THR A 204 20.64 -19.12 -14.66
CA THR A 204 20.47 -19.20 -13.21
C THR A 204 19.92 -17.87 -12.70
N TYR A 205 18.91 -17.93 -11.82
CA TYR A 205 18.28 -16.74 -11.27
C TYR A 205 18.25 -16.80 -9.75
N THR A 206 18.43 -15.65 -9.12
CA THR A 206 18.07 -15.46 -7.72
C THR A 206 16.62 -14.98 -7.65
N VAL A 207 15.77 -15.73 -6.96
CA VAL A 207 14.38 -15.37 -6.68
C VAL A 207 14.29 -14.88 -5.24
N LYS A 208 13.75 -13.67 -5.05
CA LYS A 208 13.42 -13.15 -3.73
C LYS A 208 11.92 -12.87 -3.65
N THR A 209 11.31 -13.25 -2.54
CA THR A 209 9.89 -13.00 -2.28
C THR A 209 9.75 -12.09 -1.06
N TYR A 210 8.97 -11.03 -1.19
CA TYR A 210 8.67 -10.08 -0.13
C TYR A 210 7.17 -10.07 0.11
N LYS A 211 6.76 -9.76 1.33
CA LYS A 211 5.34 -9.71 1.69
C LYS A 211 5.05 -8.56 2.64
N VAL A 212 3.87 -7.95 2.44
CA VAL A 212 3.21 -7.05 3.39
C VAL A 212 1.79 -7.54 3.59
N GLY A 213 1.25 -7.44 4.78
CA GLY A 213 -0.09 -7.85 5.12
C GLY A 213 -0.24 -8.08 6.61
N TYR A 214 -1.33 -8.72 7.01
CA TYR A 214 -1.57 -9.01 8.42
C TYR A 214 -0.38 -9.75 9.05
N ARG A 215 0.25 -9.11 10.07
CA ARG A 215 1.44 -9.61 10.80
C ARG A 215 2.66 -9.90 9.91
N ALA A 216 2.76 -9.25 8.76
CA ALA A 216 3.92 -9.34 7.88
C ALA A 216 4.31 -7.93 7.40
N ASN A 217 5.46 -7.43 7.85
CA ASN A 217 5.81 -6.00 7.72
C ASN A 217 4.65 -5.09 8.16
N ASP A 218 4.05 -5.47 9.29
CA ASP A 218 2.93 -4.83 9.97
C ASP A 218 3.43 -4.33 11.33
N ALA A 219 4.09 -3.17 11.29
CA ALA A 219 4.68 -2.56 12.46
C ALA A 219 3.64 -2.19 13.53
N TYR A 220 2.42 -1.85 13.09
CA TYR A 220 1.33 -1.53 14.00
C TYR A 220 0.86 -2.77 14.80
N ALA A 221 0.77 -3.94 14.18
CA ALA A 221 0.47 -5.17 14.90
C ALA A 221 1.55 -5.49 15.94
N THR A 222 2.84 -5.32 15.57
CA THR A 222 3.95 -5.51 16.54
C THR A 222 3.86 -4.53 17.71
N TYR A 223 3.54 -3.26 17.45
CA TYR A 223 3.32 -2.25 18.49
C TYR A 223 2.18 -2.64 19.44
N ARG A 224 1.06 -3.13 18.90
CA ARG A 224 -0.07 -3.61 19.73
C ARG A 224 0.31 -4.81 20.59
N ASP A 225 1.08 -5.75 20.02
CA ASP A 225 1.58 -6.93 20.79
C ASP A 225 2.49 -6.53 21.96
N LEU A 226 3.15 -5.36 21.89
CA LEU A 226 3.91 -4.76 22.98
C LEU A 226 3.05 -4.01 24.02
N GLY A 227 1.71 -4.08 23.88
CA GLY A 227 0.76 -3.43 24.78
C GLY A 227 0.44 -1.98 24.40
N ALA A 228 0.76 -1.56 23.17
CA ALA A 228 0.50 -0.21 22.65
C ALA A 228 0.90 0.92 23.62
N PRO A 229 2.17 0.96 24.08
CA PRO A 229 2.60 1.94 25.06
C PRO A 229 2.54 3.36 24.47
N ALA A 230 2.16 4.34 25.29
CA ALA A 230 2.09 5.75 24.86
C ALA A 230 3.46 6.24 24.35
N GLN A 231 4.55 5.76 24.93
CA GLN A 231 5.91 6.02 24.47
C GLN A 231 6.69 4.73 24.34
N LEU A 232 7.42 4.59 23.24
CA LEU A 232 8.29 3.45 22.99
C LEU A 232 9.67 3.67 23.64
N THR A 233 10.19 2.63 24.27
CA THR A 233 11.60 2.58 24.63
C THR A 233 12.46 2.31 23.39
N LYS A 234 13.74 2.67 23.42
CA LYS A 234 14.68 2.37 22.33
C LYS A 234 14.72 0.86 21.99
N ALA A 235 14.58 -0.01 22.98
CA ALA A 235 14.54 -1.46 22.77
C ALA A 235 13.28 -1.90 21.99
N GLN A 236 12.12 -1.35 22.33
CA GLN A 236 10.86 -1.62 21.62
C GLN A 236 10.90 -1.08 20.19
N VAL A 237 11.45 0.12 19.95
CA VAL A 237 11.68 0.65 18.61
C VAL A 237 12.55 -0.29 17.79
N ALA A 238 13.69 -0.74 18.37
CA ALA A 238 14.59 -1.68 17.70
C ALA A 238 13.90 -3.02 17.39
N GLU A 239 13.08 -3.53 18.32
CA GLU A 239 12.31 -4.76 18.11
C GLU A 239 11.30 -4.61 16.96
N ILE A 240 10.51 -3.53 16.93
CA ILE A 240 9.55 -3.26 15.86
C ILE A 240 10.28 -3.17 14.51
N LYS A 241 11.37 -2.40 14.43
CA LYS A 241 12.17 -2.27 13.21
C LYS A 241 12.75 -3.61 12.74
N SER A 242 13.24 -4.44 13.65
CA SER A 242 13.83 -5.74 13.30
C SER A 242 12.82 -6.73 12.74
N LYS A 243 11.59 -6.73 13.26
CA LYS A 243 10.49 -7.60 12.80
C LYS A 243 9.85 -7.11 11.50
N ASN A 244 9.96 -5.83 11.22
CA ASN A 244 9.25 -5.18 10.11
C ASN A 244 10.21 -4.39 9.18
N GLY A 245 11.40 -4.95 8.93
CA GLY A 245 12.45 -4.29 8.15
C GLY A 245 12.34 -4.44 6.63
N GLY A 246 11.27 -5.02 6.10
CA GLY A 246 11.10 -5.23 4.65
C GLY A 246 12.06 -6.24 4.05
N ALA A 247 12.66 -7.11 4.86
CA ALA A 247 13.51 -8.18 4.37
C ALA A 247 12.70 -9.20 3.53
N PRO A 248 13.33 -9.87 2.55
CA PRO A 248 12.66 -10.93 1.83
C PRO A 248 12.29 -12.07 2.77
N MET A 249 11.07 -12.57 2.68
CA MET A 249 10.60 -13.74 3.41
C MET A 249 11.19 -15.05 2.88
N GLY A 250 11.71 -15.05 1.65
CA GLY A 250 12.38 -16.17 1.02
C GLY A 250 13.37 -15.74 -0.04
N ILE A 251 14.51 -16.44 -0.09
CA ILE A 251 15.53 -16.29 -1.13
C ILE A 251 15.88 -17.68 -1.62
N ARG A 252 15.86 -17.89 -2.93
CA ARG A 252 16.25 -19.16 -3.56
C ARG A 252 16.92 -18.93 -4.89
N THR A 253 17.80 -19.87 -5.27
CA THR A 253 18.40 -19.94 -6.61
C THR A 253 17.64 -20.98 -7.43
N ILE A 254 17.30 -20.63 -8.67
CA ILE A 254 16.61 -21.52 -9.61
C ILE A 254 17.37 -21.57 -10.94
N LYS A 255 17.11 -22.59 -11.73
CA LYS A 255 17.57 -22.68 -13.12
C LYS A 255 16.37 -22.61 -14.06
N ILE A 256 16.39 -21.65 -14.97
CA ILE A 256 15.44 -21.56 -16.07
C ILE A 256 15.97 -22.40 -17.24
N GLY A 257 15.15 -23.34 -17.72
CA GLY A 257 15.46 -24.22 -18.80
C GLY A 257 15.34 -23.56 -20.19
N ARG A 258 15.37 -24.39 -21.25
CA ARG A 258 15.17 -23.91 -22.64
C ARG A 258 13.72 -23.52 -22.93
N ASP A 259 12.79 -24.00 -22.14
CA ASP A 259 11.37 -23.66 -22.19
C ASP A 259 11.05 -22.24 -21.70
N GLY A 260 12.01 -21.60 -21.01
CA GLY A 260 11.88 -20.23 -20.50
C GLY A 260 10.76 -20.03 -19.50
N LYS A 261 10.34 -21.08 -18.78
CA LYS A 261 9.19 -21.03 -17.88
C LYS A 261 9.60 -20.88 -16.42
N PHE A 262 8.78 -20.10 -15.70
CA PHE A 262 8.81 -20.01 -14.25
C PHE A 262 7.38 -19.96 -13.72
N GLU A 263 7.09 -20.80 -12.76
CA GLU A 263 5.80 -20.82 -12.06
C GLU A 263 6.00 -20.73 -10.55
N GLN A 264 5.19 -19.92 -9.91
CA GLN A 264 5.12 -19.84 -8.45
C GLN A 264 3.72 -19.55 -7.98
N LYS A 265 3.22 -20.39 -7.06
CA LYS A 265 1.92 -20.22 -6.43
C LYS A 265 2.06 -19.47 -5.09
N PHE A 266 1.08 -18.63 -4.78
CA PHE A 266 0.97 -17.87 -3.54
C PHE A 266 -0.41 -18.05 -2.94
N ASP A 267 -0.47 -18.26 -1.64
CA ASP A 267 -1.71 -18.18 -0.88
C ASP A 267 -1.82 -16.77 -0.30
N LEU A 268 -2.69 -15.96 -0.90
CA LEU A 268 -2.96 -14.62 -0.43
C LEU A 268 -4.03 -14.64 0.67
N ARG A 269 -3.97 -13.63 1.51
CA ARG A 269 -5.03 -13.23 2.42
C ARG A 269 -5.49 -11.82 2.05
N GLU A 270 -6.59 -11.40 2.65
CA GLU A 270 -7.10 -10.05 2.49
C GLU A 270 -6.01 -9.00 2.72
N ASN A 271 -5.88 -8.08 1.76
CA ASN A 271 -4.93 -6.98 1.76
C ASN A 271 -3.44 -7.40 1.85
N ASP A 272 -3.11 -8.62 1.41
CA ASP A 272 -1.72 -9.05 1.23
C ASP A 272 -1.13 -8.41 -0.04
N LEU A 273 0.13 -7.99 0.05
CA LEU A 273 0.99 -7.63 -1.08
C LEU A 273 2.13 -8.64 -1.14
N VAL A 274 2.43 -9.15 -2.33
CA VAL A 274 3.59 -10.01 -2.58
C VAL A 274 4.39 -9.44 -3.74
N LEU A 275 5.67 -9.18 -3.52
CA LEU A 275 6.62 -8.84 -4.58
C LEU A 275 7.58 -10.00 -4.78
N VAL A 276 7.67 -10.49 -6.01
CA VAL A 276 8.66 -11.48 -6.45
C VAL A 276 9.64 -10.82 -7.38
N THR A 277 10.92 -10.97 -7.13
CA THR A 277 11.97 -10.53 -8.04
C THR A 277 12.79 -11.71 -8.53
N LEU A 278 12.95 -11.82 -9.85
CA LEU A 278 13.83 -12.79 -10.51
C LEU A 278 15.01 -12.03 -11.09
N THR A 279 16.20 -12.23 -10.56
CA THR A 279 17.43 -11.55 -11.02
C THR A 279 18.37 -12.57 -11.64
N PRO A 280 18.75 -12.42 -12.93
CA PRO A 280 19.73 -13.30 -13.56
C PRO A 280 21.08 -13.24 -12.81
N GLN A 281 21.69 -14.40 -12.58
CA GLN A 281 23.07 -14.47 -12.10
C GLN A 281 24.01 -14.38 -13.31
N LYS A 282 25.02 -13.54 -13.20
CA LYS A 282 26.07 -13.39 -14.20
C LYS A 282 27.00 -14.63 -14.24
#